data_b7d47a8e33af450df3fb9c1d2078489f
#
_entry.id   b7d47a8e33af450df3fb9c1d2078489f
#
_cell.length_a   1.000
_cell.length_b   1.000
_cell.length_c   1.000
_cell.angle_alpha   90.00
_cell.angle_beta   90.00
_cell.angle_gamma   90.00
#
_symmetry.space_group_name_H-M   'P 1'
#
loop_
_entity.id
_entity.type
_entity.pdbx_description
1 polymer ?
#
loop_
_entity_poly.entity_id
_entity_poly.type
_entity_poly.pdbx_seq_one_letter_code
_entity_poly.pdbx_strand_id
1 'polypeptide(L)'
;RMGVGEDEAIEAGMLSRSIENAQKKVEGRNFSIRKYVLQYDNVMNKQREIVYSERRRVLDGEDLKEHVWSMAKELVDAHVDRTTADSRYPEEWDLAELEEALNRICSTLPEYVLDEKKINSLDIETLREDELERFSQAYELKEKEIGTERMRELERMLLLRIVDSKWMDHIDAMDQLKNGIGLRSLGQQDPAAAYAHEGFEMFDEMISG
;
A
#
# COMPACT_ATOMS: atom_id res chain seq x y z
N ARG A 1 -30.96 -30.11 -62.18
CA ARG A 1 -30.60 -28.69 -62.06
C ARG A 1 -31.70 -28.03 -61.24
N MET A 2 -31.45 -27.90 -59.92
CA MET A 2 -32.26 -27.01 -59.11
C MET A 2 -31.73 -25.60 -59.37
N GLY A 3 -32.57 -24.75 -60.03
CA GLY A 3 -32.24 -23.35 -60.29
C GLY A 3 -32.31 -22.55 -59.00
N VAL A 4 -31.17 -22.38 -58.38
CA VAL A 4 -31.00 -21.28 -57.41
C VAL A 4 -30.90 -20.02 -58.25
N GLY A 5 -31.84 -19.05 -58.08
CA GLY A 5 -31.82 -17.78 -58.80
C GLY A 5 -30.53 -17.00 -58.47
N GLU A 6 -30.03 -16.23 -59.44
CA GLU A 6 -28.84 -15.37 -59.24
C GLU A 6 -29.00 -14.45 -58.03
N ASP A 7 -30.23 -13.99 -57.76
CA ASP A 7 -30.54 -13.14 -56.58
C ASP A 7 -30.40 -13.88 -55.24
N GLU A 8 -30.80 -15.17 -55.14
CA GLU A 8 -30.57 -16.01 -53.94
C GLU A 8 -29.10 -16.27 -53.66
N ALA A 9 -28.28 -16.41 -54.70
CA ALA A 9 -26.84 -16.58 -54.55
C ALA A 9 -26.15 -15.30 -54.08
N ILE A 10 -26.62 -14.12 -54.51
CA ILE A 10 -26.15 -12.82 -54.10
C ILE A 10 -26.54 -12.56 -52.62
N GLU A 11 -27.78 -12.84 -52.23
CA GLU A 11 -28.27 -12.74 -50.87
C GLU A 11 -27.50 -13.67 -49.91
N ALA A 12 -27.25 -14.92 -50.29
CA ALA A 12 -26.45 -15.88 -49.53
C ALA A 12 -25.00 -15.37 -49.35
N GLY A 13 -24.40 -14.78 -50.37
CA GLY A 13 -23.06 -14.22 -50.35
C GLY A 13 -22.97 -12.98 -49.43
N MET A 14 -23.99 -12.12 -49.45
CA MET A 14 -24.08 -10.96 -48.54
C MET A 14 -24.28 -11.40 -47.10
N LEU A 15 -25.14 -12.37 -46.84
CA LEU A 15 -25.38 -12.93 -45.50
C LEU A 15 -24.12 -13.57 -44.95
N SER A 16 -23.40 -14.35 -45.71
CA SER A 16 -22.13 -14.97 -45.29
C SER A 16 -21.06 -13.93 -44.92
N ARG A 17 -20.92 -12.87 -45.71
CA ARG A 17 -20.01 -11.76 -45.41
C ARG A 17 -20.41 -11.00 -44.11
N SER A 18 -21.73 -10.80 -43.92
CA SER A 18 -22.25 -10.15 -42.71
C SER A 18 -21.97 -10.97 -41.46
N ILE A 19 -22.13 -12.31 -41.53
CA ILE A 19 -21.81 -13.24 -40.46
C ILE A 19 -20.29 -13.23 -40.18
N GLU A 20 -19.47 -13.31 -41.23
CA GLU A 20 -18.01 -13.28 -41.09
C GLU A 20 -17.56 -11.96 -40.44
N ASN A 21 -18.08 -10.82 -40.83
CA ASN A 21 -17.79 -9.52 -40.23
C ASN A 21 -18.26 -9.44 -38.77
N ALA A 22 -19.41 -10.00 -38.43
CA ALA A 22 -19.89 -10.09 -37.07
C ALA A 22 -18.99 -10.98 -36.21
N GLN A 23 -18.56 -12.12 -36.72
CA GLN A 23 -17.62 -13.01 -36.04
C GLN A 23 -16.27 -12.32 -35.78
N LYS A 24 -15.68 -11.67 -36.81
CA LYS A 24 -14.42 -10.92 -36.64
C LYS A 24 -14.56 -9.81 -35.59
N LYS A 25 -15.71 -9.14 -35.54
CA LYS A 25 -15.98 -8.09 -34.54
C LYS A 25 -16.08 -8.66 -33.13
N VAL A 26 -16.74 -9.80 -32.95
CA VAL A 26 -16.84 -10.51 -31.66
C VAL A 26 -15.47 -11.04 -31.22
N GLU A 27 -14.71 -11.65 -32.13
CA GLU A 27 -13.35 -12.13 -31.87
C GLU A 27 -12.40 -11.01 -31.47
N GLY A 28 -12.44 -9.86 -32.19
CA GLY A 28 -11.67 -8.67 -31.86
C GLY A 28 -12.01 -8.12 -30.46
N ARG A 29 -13.32 -8.08 -30.12
CA ARG A 29 -13.76 -7.68 -28.79
C ARG A 29 -13.26 -8.63 -27.70
N ASN A 30 -13.41 -9.94 -27.93
CA ASN A 30 -12.96 -10.96 -26.97
C ASN A 30 -11.44 -10.93 -26.79
N PHE A 31 -10.69 -10.67 -27.87
CA PHE A 31 -9.24 -10.48 -27.80
C PHE A 31 -8.87 -9.27 -26.91
N SER A 32 -9.53 -8.13 -27.14
CA SER A 32 -9.29 -6.93 -26.33
C SER A 32 -9.62 -7.14 -24.86
N ILE A 33 -10.74 -7.79 -24.55
CA ILE A 33 -11.10 -8.12 -23.16
C ILE A 33 -10.02 -9.01 -22.52
N ARG A 34 -9.58 -10.07 -23.19
CA ARG A 34 -8.52 -10.95 -22.67
C ARG A 34 -7.21 -10.22 -22.46
N LYS A 35 -6.86 -9.30 -23.38
CA LYS A 35 -5.66 -8.47 -23.23
C LYS A 35 -5.72 -7.61 -21.97
N TYR A 36 -6.84 -6.95 -21.72
CA TYR A 36 -7.01 -6.15 -20.48
C TYR A 36 -6.97 -6.99 -19.22
N VAL A 37 -7.63 -8.14 -19.20
CA VAL A 37 -7.58 -9.06 -18.05
C VAL A 37 -6.14 -9.46 -17.73
N LEU A 38 -5.35 -9.83 -18.73
CA LEU A 38 -3.94 -10.17 -18.55
C LEU A 38 -3.11 -8.98 -18.02
N GLN A 39 -3.41 -7.78 -18.47
CA GLN A 39 -2.72 -6.56 -17.98
C GLN A 39 -3.06 -6.28 -16.51
N TYR A 40 -4.32 -6.42 -16.11
CA TYR A 40 -4.75 -6.29 -14.72
C TYR A 40 -4.11 -7.36 -13.82
N ASP A 41 -4.12 -8.61 -14.28
CA ASP A 41 -3.52 -9.73 -13.55
C ASP A 41 -2.00 -9.55 -13.37
N ASN A 42 -1.31 -8.96 -14.35
CA ASN A 42 0.11 -8.65 -14.24
C ASN A 42 0.42 -7.61 -13.17
N VAL A 43 -0.43 -6.59 -13.01
CA VAL A 43 -0.29 -5.60 -11.93
C VAL A 43 -0.42 -6.30 -10.58
N MET A 44 -1.51 -7.03 -10.38
CA MET A 44 -1.77 -7.76 -9.14
C MET A 44 -0.68 -8.80 -8.82
N ASN A 45 -0.15 -9.49 -9.82
CA ASN A 45 0.91 -10.48 -9.61
C ASN A 45 2.21 -9.84 -9.12
N LYS A 46 2.60 -8.68 -9.67
CA LYS A 46 3.79 -7.95 -9.21
C LYS A 46 3.65 -7.50 -7.75
N GLN A 47 2.49 -6.95 -7.38
CA GLN A 47 2.20 -6.54 -6.01
C GLN A 47 2.21 -7.74 -5.06
N ARG A 48 1.62 -8.87 -5.48
CA ARG A 48 1.62 -10.13 -4.72
C ARG A 48 3.04 -10.64 -4.48
N GLU A 49 3.91 -10.61 -5.48
CA GLU A 49 5.31 -11.02 -5.34
C GLU A 49 6.03 -10.20 -4.27
N ILE A 50 5.81 -8.87 -4.23
CA ILE A 50 6.39 -7.98 -3.22
C ILE A 50 5.88 -8.37 -1.83
N VAL A 51 4.56 -8.43 -1.64
CA VAL A 51 3.95 -8.75 -0.33
C VAL A 51 4.40 -10.14 0.16
N TYR A 52 4.45 -11.14 -0.73
CA TYR A 52 4.85 -12.49 -0.35
C TYR A 52 6.34 -12.59 -0.05
N SER A 53 7.20 -11.78 -0.69
CA SER A 53 8.62 -11.71 -0.34
C SER A 53 8.80 -11.10 1.06
N GLU A 54 8.12 -10.00 1.38
CA GLU A 54 8.16 -9.39 2.71
C GLU A 54 7.60 -10.33 3.78
N ARG A 55 6.45 -10.95 3.51
CA ARG A 55 5.87 -11.94 4.40
C ARG A 55 6.84 -13.10 4.69
N ARG A 56 7.59 -13.54 3.68
CA ARG A 56 8.58 -14.60 3.83
C ARG A 56 9.76 -14.17 4.70
N ARG A 57 10.26 -12.93 4.54
CA ARG A 57 11.31 -12.36 5.41
C ARG A 57 10.88 -12.36 6.87
N VAL A 58 9.63 -11.93 7.14
CA VAL A 58 9.07 -11.96 8.49
C VAL A 58 8.98 -13.40 9.05
N LEU A 59 8.57 -14.37 8.22
CA LEU A 59 8.46 -15.78 8.60
C LEU A 59 9.84 -16.40 8.91
N ASP A 60 10.83 -16.09 8.09
CA ASP A 60 12.20 -16.60 8.25
C ASP A 60 12.89 -15.97 9.48
N GLY A 61 12.30 -14.90 10.04
CA GLY A 61 12.74 -14.26 11.28
C GLY A 61 14.00 -13.40 11.13
N GLU A 62 14.36 -13.06 9.88
CA GLU A 62 15.50 -12.20 9.61
C GLU A 62 15.18 -10.77 10.06
N ASP A 63 16.04 -10.22 10.92
CA ASP A 63 16.08 -8.80 11.30
C ASP A 63 14.77 -8.16 11.79
N LEU A 64 13.87 -8.95 12.45
CA LEU A 64 12.58 -8.44 12.94
C LEU A 64 12.75 -7.20 13.83
N LYS A 65 13.74 -7.22 14.72
CA LYS A 65 14.03 -6.09 15.60
C LYS A 65 14.43 -4.84 14.80
N GLU A 66 15.31 -4.99 13.82
CA GLU A 66 15.74 -3.87 12.97
C GLU A 66 14.58 -3.32 12.14
N HIS A 67 13.71 -4.21 11.66
CA HIS A 67 12.51 -3.79 10.93
C HIS A 67 11.54 -2.99 11.82
N VAL A 68 11.27 -3.45 13.04
CA VAL A 68 10.45 -2.70 14.01
C VAL A 68 11.09 -1.34 14.32
N TRP A 69 12.43 -1.28 14.43
CA TRP A 69 13.14 -0.04 14.66
C TRP A 69 13.07 0.93 13.48
N SER A 70 13.15 0.45 12.24
CA SER A 70 12.97 1.34 11.07
C SER A 70 11.57 1.95 11.04
N MET A 71 10.54 1.16 11.37
CA MET A 71 9.17 1.67 11.47
C MET A 71 9.01 2.70 12.60
N ALA A 72 9.58 2.44 13.78
CA ALA A 72 9.54 3.38 14.89
C ALA A 72 10.24 4.70 14.53
N LYS A 73 11.37 4.63 13.82
CA LYS A 73 12.10 5.81 13.36
C LYS A 73 11.28 6.63 12.36
N GLU A 74 10.72 6.00 11.34
CA GLU A 74 9.87 6.67 10.35
C GLU A 74 8.67 7.36 11.01
N LEU A 75 8.07 6.70 11.99
CA LEU A 75 6.96 7.24 12.76
C LEU A 75 7.37 8.48 13.58
N VAL A 76 8.49 8.40 14.32
CA VAL A 76 9.03 9.53 15.09
C VAL A 76 9.39 10.67 14.15
N ASP A 77 10.10 10.39 13.05
CA ASP A 77 10.49 11.39 12.07
C ASP A 77 9.25 12.12 11.51
N ALA A 78 8.21 11.40 11.14
CA ALA A 78 6.98 11.99 10.61
C ALA A 78 6.26 12.89 11.63
N HIS A 79 6.21 12.49 12.91
CA HIS A 79 5.59 13.29 13.95
C HIS A 79 6.42 14.52 14.30
N VAL A 80 7.74 14.38 14.42
CA VAL A 80 8.66 15.50 14.67
C VAL A 80 8.61 16.50 13.51
N ASP A 81 8.68 16.02 12.25
CA ASP A 81 8.59 16.90 11.07
C ASP A 81 7.29 17.71 11.07
N ARG A 82 6.16 17.07 11.40
CA ARG A 82 4.87 17.78 11.48
C ARG A 82 4.85 18.85 12.59
N THR A 83 5.41 18.54 13.74
CA THR A 83 5.45 19.46 14.89
C THR A 83 6.38 20.64 14.64
N THR A 84 7.45 20.44 13.86
CA THR A 84 8.48 21.46 13.60
C THR A 84 8.31 22.17 12.26
N ALA A 85 7.30 21.81 11.46
CA ALA A 85 7.10 22.31 10.08
C ALA A 85 6.94 23.83 10.01
N ASP A 86 6.25 24.44 10.98
CA ASP A 86 5.84 25.85 10.94
C ASP A 86 6.91 26.79 11.50
N SER A 87 7.84 26.30 12.32
CA SER A 87 8.88 27.14 12.94
C SER A 87 10.19 26.40 13.20
N ARG A 88 11.30 27.15 13.14
CA ARG A 88 12.63 26.66 13.53
C ARG A 88 12.93 26.89 15.03
N TYR A 89 12.05 27.58 15.73
CA TYR A 89 12.26 27.95 17.12
C TYR A 89 11.54 26.98 18.05
N PRO A 90 12.27 26.28 18.96
CA PRO A 90 11.69 25.27 19.84
C PRO A 90 10.55 25.80 20.74
N GLU A 91 10.56 27.09 21.07
CA GLU A 91 9.54 27.75 21.89
C GLU A 91 8.17 27.81 21.17
N GLU A 92 8.16 27.67 19.85
CA GLU A 92 6.95 27.73 19.03
C GLU A 92 6.42 26.32 18.66
N TRP A 93 7.16 25.26 19.02
CA TRP A 93 6.74 23.88 18.75
C TRP A 93 5.66 23.43 19.73
N ASP A 94 4.61 22.81 19.23
CA ASP A 94 3.60 22.18 20.08
C ASP A 94 4.07 20.80 20.57
N LEU A 95 5.00 20.83 21.53
CA LEU A 95 5.54 19.61 22.13
C LEU A 95 4.49 18.84 22.94
N ALA A 96 3.43 19.51 23.39
CA ALA A 96 2.33 18.85 24.09
C ALA A 96 1.49 18.00 23.13
N GLU A 97 1.22 18.49 21.92
CA GLU A 97 0.54 17.72 20.88
C GLU A 97 1.41 16.53 20.42
N LEU A 98 2.73 16.74 20.28
CA LEU A 98 3.67 15.67 19.96
C LEU A 98 3.64 14.56 21.01
N GLU A 99 3.76 14.93 22.29
CA GLU A 99 3.71 13.99 23.41
C GLU A 99 2.39 13.21 23.44
N GLU A 100 1.25 13.88 23.25
CA GLU A 100 -0.05 13.22 23.19
C GLU A 100 -0.16 12.26 22.00
N ALA A 101 0.37 12.63 20.83
CA ALA A 101 0.35 11.80 19.64
C ALA A 101 1.21 10.53 19.82
N LEU A 102 2.42 10.67 20.35
CA LEU A 102 3.32 9.54 20.58
C LEU A 102 2.80 8.63 21.72
N ASN A 103 2.21 9.17 22.78
CA ASN A 103 1.59 8.41 23.86
C ASN A 103 0.33 7.62 23.41
N ARG A 104 -0.39 8.08 22.39
CA ARG A 104 -1.49 7.30 21.79
C ARG A 104 -0.97 6.05 21.08
N ILE A 105 0.25 6.11 20.53
CA ILE A 105 0.88 4.99 19.83
C ILE A 105 1.53 4.03 20.84
N CYS A 106 2.28 4.57 21.79
CA CYS A 106 2.95 3.80 22.84
C CYS A 106 2.64 4.38 24.21
N SER A 107 1.61 3.87 24.87
CA SER A 107 1.16 4.33 26.20
C SER A 107 2.15 4.06 27.33
N THR A 108 3.25 3.36 27.08
CA THR A 108 4.30 3.05 28.05
C THR A 108 5.57 3.86 27.84
N LEU A 109 5.51 4.91 27.01
CA LEU A 109 6.66 5.81 26.85
C LEU A 109 7.00 6.48 28.19
N PRO A 110 8.28 6.59 28.54
CA PRO A 110 8.71 7.42 29.65
C PRO A 110 8.30 8.88 29.44
N GLU A 111 7.96 9.56 30.51
CA GLU A 111 7.59 11.00 30.44
C GLU A 111 8.73 11.83 29.84
N TYR A 112 8.40 12.70 28.88
CA TYR A 112 9.37 13.63 28.31
C TYR A 112 9.54 14.83 29.22
N VAL A 113 10.60 14.82 30.02
CA VAL A 113 10.90 15.91 30.97
C VAL A 113 11.61 17.05 30.25
N LEU A 114 10.91 18.15 30.07
CA LEU A 114 11.43 19.39 29.52
C LEU A 114 11.74 20.36 30.67
N ASP A 115 13.02 20.68 30.87
CA ASP A 115 13.43 21.79 31.70
C ASP A 115 13.79 23.02 30.82
N GLU A 116 13.83 24.22 31.43
CA GLU A 116 14.16 25.47 30.69
C GLU A 116 15.52 25.41 29.99
N LYS A 117 16.48 24.64 30.51
CA LYS A 117 17.79 24.48 29.90
C LYS A 117 17.71 23.59 28.66
N LYS A 118 16.90 22.55 28.70
CA LYS A 118 16.71 21.62 27.61
C LYS A 118 15.98 22.31 26.45
N ILE A 119 14.96 23.10 26.73
CA ILE A 119 14.24 23.89 25.70
C ILE A 119 15.19 24.84 24.97
N ASN A 120 16.06 25.56 25.68
CA ASN A 120 17.00 26.50 25.07
C ASN A 120 18.11 25.85 24.22
N SER A 121 18.35 24.60 24.38
CA SER A 121 19.36 23.80 23.59
C SER A 121 18.75 22.79 22.65
N LEU A 122 17.42 22.72 22.58
CA LEU A 122 16.70 21.76 21.75
C LEU A 122 16.80 22.17 20.29
N ASP A 123 17.16 21.22 19.45
CA ASP A 123 17.02 21.32 18.00
C ASP A 123 16.25 20.10 17.46
N ILE A 124 15.94 20.11 16.19
CA ILE A 124 15.13 19.05 15.55
C ILE A 124 15.80 17.68 15.67
N GLU A 125 17.12 17.63 15.51
CA GLU A 125 17.85 16.35 15.58
C GLU A 125 17.89 15.81 17.01
N THR A 126 18.13 16.69 18.00
CA THR A 126 18.09 16.32 19.41
C THR A 126 16.71 15.84 19.84
N LEU A 127 15.65 16.51 19.34
CA LEU A 127 14.27 16.07 19.60
C LEU A 127 14.01 14.66 19.04
N ARG A 128 14.47 14.39 17.82
CA ARG A 128 14.35 13.05 17.20
C ARG A 128 15.11 11.98 18.00
N GLU A 129 16.34 12.28 18.38
CA GLU A 129 17.17 11.36 19.15
C GLU A 129 16.54 11.08 20.53
N ASP A 130 16.05 12.09 21.21
CA ASP A 130 15.37 11.96 22.50
C ASP A 130 14.11 11.08 22.39
N GLU A 131 13.27 11.32 21.37
CA GLU A 131 12.06 10.53 21.18
C GLU A 131 12.37 9.07 20.82
N LEU A 132 13.37 8.83 19.98
CA LEU A 132 13.82 7.47 19.66
C LEU A 132 14.40 6.75 20.88
N GLU A 133 15.14 7.47 21.76
CA GLU A 133 15.63 6.91 23.00
C GLU A 133 14.48 6.49 23.94
N ARG A 134 13.41 7.29 24.03
CA ARG A 134 12.21 6.96 24.79
C ARG A 134 11.53 5.70 24.28
N PHE A 135 11.37 5.58 22.95
CA PHE A 135 10.86 4.35 22.33
C PHE A 135 11.77 3.15 22.63
N SER A 136 13.11 3.34 22.59
CA SER A 136 14.08 2.30 22.93
C SER A 136 13.90 1.81 24.36
N GLN A 137 13.78 2.73 25.30
CA GLN A 137 13.58 2.40 26.71
C GLN A 137 12.26 1.65 26.94
N ALA A 138 11.16 2.11 26.35
CA ALA A 138 9.87 1.44 26.46
C ALA A 138 9.92 0.02 25.87
N TYR A 139 10.55 -0.13 24.70
CA TYR A 139 10.72 -1.41 24.03
C TYR A 139 11.58 -2.38 24.88
N GLU A 140 12.73 -1.93 25.40
CA GLU A 140 13.60 -2.76 26.23
C GLU A 140 12.93 -3.19 27.54
N LEU A 141 12.15 -2.32 28.15
CA LEU A 141 11.36 -2.66 29.33
C LEU A 141 10.36 -3.76 29.00
N LYS A 142 9.69 -3.65 27.87
CA LYS A 142 8.73 -4.66 27.41
C LYS A 142 9.39 -5.98 27.05
N GLU A 143 10.54 -5.94 26.38
CA GLU A 143 11.33 -7.12 26.06
C GLU A 143 11.83 -7.84 27.33
N LYS A 144 12.23 -7.09 28.37
CA LYS A 144 12.61 -7.66 29.67
C LYS A 144 11.44 -8.30 30.41
N GLU A 145 10.24 -7.69 30.31
CA GLU A 145 9.02 -8.21 30.93
C GLU A 145 8.56 -9.53 30.31
N ILE A 146 8.52 -9.58 28.97
CA ILE A 146 7.96 -10.70 28.20
C ILE A 146 9.01 -11.80 27.98
N GLY A 147 10.28 -11.43 27.86
CA GLY A 147 11.40 -12.27 27.44
C GLY A 147 11.64 -12.21 25.92
N THR A 148 12.91 -12.24 25.53
CA THR A 148 13.35 -11.98 24.14
C THR A 148 12.71 -12.93 23.13
N GLU A 149 12.65 -14.25 23.40
CA GLU A 149 12.06 -15.22 22.47
C GLU A 149 10.57 -14.95 22.22
N ARG A 150 9.82 -14.72 23.30
CA ARG A 150 8.38 -14.41 23.19
C ARG A 150 8.13 -13.07 22.52
N MET A 151 9.02 -12.11 22.72
CA MET A 151 8.94 -10.82 22.04
C MET A 151 9.10 -10.98 20.53
N ARG A 152 10.08 -11.79 20.06
CA ARG A 152 10.26 -12.12 18.64
C ARG A 152 9.04 -12.86 18.05
N GLU A 153 8.45 -13.77 18.80
CA GLU A 153 7.21 -14.45 18.37
C GLU A 153 6.03 -13.50 18.26
N LEU A 154 5.87 -12.58 19.22
CA LEU A 154 4.82 -11.58 19.21
C LEU A 154 4.96 -10.62 18.01
N GLU A 155 6.16 -10.10 17.78
CA GLU A 155 6.44 -9.23 16.64
C GLU A 155 6.14 -9.92 15.31
N ARG A 156 6.62 -11.15 15.15
CA ARG A 156 6.33 -11.96 13.94
C ARG A 156 4.82 -12.12 13.73
N MET A 157 4.10 -12.48 14.77
CA MET A 157 2.66 -12.70 14.70
C MET A 157 1.92 -11.41 14.34
N LEU A 158 2.29 -10.29 14.96
CA LEU A 158 1.65 -8.99 14.72
C LEU A 158 1.95 -8.47 13.30
N LEU A 159 3.21 -8.52 12.87
CA LEU A 159 3.60 -8.10 11.52
C LEU A 159 2.89 -8.92 10.45
N LEU A 160 2.86 -10.25 10.59
CA LEU A 160 2.14 -11.11 9.64
C LEU A 160 0.65 -10.79 9.61
N ARG A 161 0.02 -10.58 10.76
CA ARG A 161 -1.39 -10.24 10.85
C ARG A 161 -1.71 -8.91 10.18
N ILE A 162 -0.85 -7.88 10.38
CA ILE A 162 -1.01 -6.57 9.77
C ILE A 162 -0.86 -6.67 8.26
N VAL A 163 0.21 -7.32 7.78
CA VAL A 163 0.46 -7.53 6.35
C VAL A 163 -0.70 -8.28 5.70
N ASP A 164 -1.15 -9.38 6.31
CA ASP A 164 -2.25 -10.17 5.77
C ASP A 164 -3.58 -9.37 5.74
N SER A 165 -3.88 -8.58 6.78
CA SER A 165 -5.08 -7.74 6.82
C SER A 165 -5.05 -6.65 5.74
N LYS A 166 -3.96 -5.88 5.66
CA LYS A 166 -3.80 -4.81 4.67
C LYS A 166 -3.80 -5.34 3.24
N TRP A 167 -3.18 -6.50 3.03
CA TRP A 167 -3.19 -7.15 1.71
C TRP A 167 -4.60 -7.59 1.30
N MET A 168 -5.41 -8.13 2.20
CA MET A 168 -6.80 -8.50 1.91
C MET A 168 -7.63 -7.26 1.55
N ASP A 169 -7.53 -6.19 2.34
CA ASP A 169 -8.21 -4.93 2.08
C ASP A 169 -7.79 -4.34 0.72
N HIS A 170 -6.50 -4.44 0.38
CA HIS A 170 -5.98 -3.98 -0.90
C HIS A 170 -6.51 -4.81 -2.09
N ILE A 171 -6.58 -6.14 -1.96
CA ILE A 171 -7.19 -6.99 -3.00
C ILE A 171 -8.63 -6.56 -3.28
N ASP A 172 -9.41 -6.34 -2.22
CA ASP A 172 -10.81 -5.91 -2.35
C ASP A 172 -10.91 -4.53 -3.01
N ALA A 173 -10.05 -3.59 -2.64
CA ALA A 173 -9.99 -2.27 -3.23
C ALA A 173 -9.58 -2.31 -4.72
N MET A 174 -8.63 -3.16 -5.09
CA MET A 174 -8.20 -3.38 -6.48
C MET A 174 -9.30 -4.05 -7.33
N ASP A 175 -10.10 -4.93 -6.73
CA ASP A 175 -11.25 -5.51 -7.45
C ASP A 175 -12.35 -4.46 -7.69
N GLN A 176 -12.61 -3.57 -6.73
CA GLN A 176 -13.50 -2.43 -6.91
C GLN A 176 -12.98 -1.47 -7.99
N LEU A 177 -11.69 -1.15 -7.99
CA LEU A 177 -11.06 -0.35 -9.02
C LEU A 177 -11.24 -0.99 -10.41
N LYS A 178 -10.98 -2.29 -10.55
CA LYS A 178 -11.15 -3.06 -11.79
C LYS A 178 -12.59 -2.95 -12.33
N ASN A 179 -13.58 -3.03 -11.44
CA ASN A 179 -14.99 -2.92 -11.81
C ASN A 179 -15.37 -1.51 -12.25
N GLY A 180 -14.75 -0.47 -11.68
CA GLY A 180 -15.01 0.95 -11.97
C GLY A 180 -14.23 1.49 -13.17
N ILE A 181 -13.05 0.94 -13.47
CA ILE A 181 -12.10 1.50 -14.44
C ILE A 181 -12.65 1.51 -15.87
N GLY A 182 -13.56 0.59 -16.20
CA GLY A 182 -14.20 0.52 -17.51
C GLY A 182 -15.01 1.78 -17.87
N LEU A 183 -15.51 2.51 -16.88
CA LEU A 183 -16.22 3.77 -17.08
C LEU A 183 -15.29 4.90 -17.51
N ARG A 184 -14.01 4.85 -17.16
CA ARG A 184 -13.00 5.85 -17.54
C ARG A 184 -12.59 5.77 -19.01
N SER A 185 -12.82 4.64 -19.66
CA SER A 185 -12.61 4.49 -21.10
C SER A 185 -13.45 5.47 -21.93
N LEU A 186 -14.52 6.01 -21.35
CA LEU A 186 -15.33 7.08 -21.97
C LEU A 186 -14.56 8.41 -22.10
N GLY A 187 -13.47 8.60 -21.30
CA GLY A 187 -12.59 9.77 -21.31
C GLY A 187 -11.34 9.62 -22.17
N GLN A 188 -11.28 8.68 -23.12
CA GLN A 188 -10.16 8.43 -24.02
C GLN A 188 -8.85 7.94 -23.32
N GLN A 189 -8.91 7.54 -22.07
CA GLN A 189 -7.77 6.93 -21.38
C GLN A 189 -7.74 5.41 -21.61
N ASP A 190 -6.53 4.84 -21.74
CA ASP A 190 -6.38 3.39 -21.75
C ASP A 190 -6.70 2.82 -20.35
N PRO A 191 -7.76 1.99 -20.23
CA PRO A 191 -8.17 1.44 -18.94
C PRO A 191 -7.07 0.66 -18.22
N ALA A 192 -6.18 -0.01 -18.97
CA ALA A 192 -5.10 -0.77 -18.36
C ALA A 192 -4.00 0.14 -17.78
N ALA A 193 -3.69 1.24 -18.46
CA ALA A 193 -2.75 2.22 -17.95
C ALA A 193 -3.29 2.94 -16.70
N ALA A 194 -4.58 3.30 -16.71
CA ALA A 194 -5.24 3.91 -15.56
C ALA A 194 -5.27 2.95 -14.36
N TYR A 195 -5.63 1.68 -14.59
CA TYR A 195 -5.61 0.64 -13.54
C TYR A 195 -4.21 0.44 -12.94
N ALA A 196 -3.17 0.41 -13.78
CA ALA A 196 -1.80 0.27 -13.32
C ALA A 196 -1.33 1.46 -12.47
N HIS A 197 -1.68 2.67 -12.87
CA HIS A 197 -1.31 3.91 -12.16
C HIS A 197 -2.01 4.00 -10.81
N GLU A 198 -3.34 3.91 -10.78
CA GLU A 198 -4.11 4.00 -9.55
C GLU A 198 -3.81 2.82 -8.61
N GLY A 199 -3.65 1.62 -9.18
CA GLY A 199 -3.27 0.45 -8.41
C GLY A 199 -1.86 0.55 -7.80
N PHE A 200 -0.95 1.30 -8.43
CA PHE A 200 0.35 1.61 -7.84
C PHE A 200 0.21 2.59 -6.67
N GLU A 201 -0.56 3.67 -6.82
CA GLU A 201 -0.80 4.63 -5.74
C GLU A 201 -1.45 3.97 -4.52
N MET A 202 -2.50 3.16 -4.75
CA MET A 202 -3.17 2.41 -3.68
C MET A 202 -2.24 1.40 -2.99
N PHE A 203 -1.31 0.79 -3.74
CA PHE A 203 -0.33 -0.13 -3.17
C PHE A 203 0.71 0.60 -2.33
N ASP A 204 1.18 1.75 -2.79
CA ASP A 204 2.11 2.61 -2.06
C ASP A 204 1.49 3.10 -0.74
N GLU A 205 0.24 3.54 -0.76
CA GLU A 205 -0.52 3.88 0.45
C GLU A 205 -0.66 2.69 1.41
N MET A 206 -0.90 1.48 0.89
CA MET A 206 -0.99 0.28 1.72
C MET A 206 0.33 -0.05 2.42
N ILE A 207 1.46 0.13 1.73
CA ILE A 207 2.79 -0.16 2.29
C ILE A 207 3.23 0.91 3.29
N SER A 208 2.93 2.19 3.02
CA SER A 208 3.35 3.33 3.83
C SER A 208 2.48 3.56 5.09
N GLY A 209 1.26 3.04 5.12
CA GLY A 209 0.32 3.21 6.23
C GLY A 209 0.33 2.05 7.21
#